data_856dfada3a9ad7e9b56142d164e0b2da
#
_entry.id   856dfada3a9ad7e9b56142d164e0b2da
#
_cell.length_a   1.000
_cell.length_b   1.000
_cell.length_c   1.000
_cell.angle_alpha   90.00
_cell.angle_beta   90.00
_cell.angle_gamma   90.00
#
_symmetry.space_group_name_H-M   'P 1'
#
loop_
_entity.id
_entity.type
_entity.pdbx_description
1 polymer ?
#
loop_
_entity_poly.entity_id
_entity_poly.type
_entity_poly.pdbx_seq_one_letter_code
_entity_poly.pdbx_strand_id
1 'polypeptide(L)'
;MLEEFCKVCGYNRKYAIGLLSRPLKARVPRRPTPRSATYSKASIVTLAKVWEASGYLCSQRLKAALPQWLPWIKKHFEVSAELEKQLLGISARQMDRRLFPHKRSVKRRLYGTTRPGSLLKQMIPIKTDHWEVTLPGYLEIDLVSHSGGSAAGEFIYTLDCVDIATGWVERQAVMGKGQLGIVGALREIEQRLPFPLRGIDSDNGSEFINTHLFNFCQQRAKPHSVQFTRSRPYKKDDNAHVEQKNWTHVRKLLGWDRYDSVEALKMSNQLYEQLRIFQNLFQPSMKLNTKIRKGSRVIRRYDQAATPLQRVLKSSGKTLPTRRVKSHA
;
A
#
# COMPACT_ATOMS: atom_id res chain seq x y z
N MET A 1 25.35 -37.72 44.67
CA MET A 1 25.22 -37.84 43.21
C MET A 1 23.88 -38.41 42.76
N LEU A 2 23.50 -39.69 43.02
CA LEU A 2 22.22 -40.25 42.52
C LEU A 2 21.00 -39.54 43.11
N GLU A 3 20.99 -39.23 44.41
CA GLU A 3 19.90 -38.50 45.05
C GLU A 3 19.80 -37.06 44.60
N GLU A 4 20.92 -36.41 44.39
CA GLU A 4 20.98 -35.05 43.81
C GLU A 4 20.45 -35.01 42.38
N PHE A 5 20.83 -36.01 41.56
CA PHE A 5 20.33 -36.19 40.21
C PHE A 5 18.80 -36.40 40.20
N CYS A 6 18.27 -37.22 41.12
CA CYS A 6 16.84 -37.40 41.27
C CYS A 6 16.12 -36.12 41.71
N LYS A 7 16.71 -35.33 42.62
CA LYS A 7 16.13 -34.05 43.09
C LYS A 7 16.11 -33.00 41.96
N VAL A 8 17.22 -32.88 41.22
CA VAL A 8 17.33 -31.86 40.15
C VAL A 8 16.46 -32.20 38.95
N CYS A 9 16.38 -33.47 38.55
CA CYS A 9 15.64 -33.91 37.37
C CYS A 9 14.18 -34.32 37.68
N GLY A 10 13.78 -34.39 38.93
CA GLY A 10 12.46 -34.88 39.35
C GLY A 10 12.21 -36.35 39.03
N TYR A 11 13.28 -37.16 38.86
CA TYR A 11 13.13 -38.57 38.53
C TYR A 11 13.05 -39.47 39.76
N ASN A 12 12.26 -40.53 39.64
CA ASN A 12 12.24 -41.59 40.63
C ASN A 12 13.57 -42.36 40.57
N ARG A 13 14.06 -42.82 41.72
CA ARG A 13 15.37 -43.48 41.89
C ARG A 13 15.59 -44.66 40.97
N LYS A 14 14.58 -45.56 40.78
CA LYS A 14 14.68 -46.70 39.87
C LYS A 14 14.87 -46.26 38.41
N TYR A 15 14.17 -45.23 37.99
CA TYR A 15 14.30 -44.67 36.64
C TYR A 15 15.66 -44.02 36.42
N ALA A 16 16.15 -43.27 37.38
CA ALA A 16 17.45 -42.62 37.36
C ALA A 16 18.58 -43.67 37.26
N ILE A 17 18.56 -44.78 38.04
CA ILE A 17 19.48 -45.87 37.94
C ILE A 17 19.44 -46.51 36.53
N GLY A 18 18.25 -46.83 36.02
CA GLY A 18 18.06 -47.37 34.68
C GLY A 18 18.55 -46.46 33.56
N LEU A 19 18.48 -45.15 33.76
CA LEU A 19 18.99 -44.14 32.81
C LEU A 19 20.50 -44.07 32.82
N LEU A 20 21.10 -44.04 34.03
CA LEU A 20 22.55 -43.94 34.22
C LEU A 20 23.30 -45.26 33.89
N SER A 21 22.64 -46.41 33.99
CA SER A 21 23.18 -47.70 33.66
C SER A 21 23.14 -48.02 32.16
N ARG A 22 22.41 -47.22 31.37
CA ARG A 22 22.33 -47.44 29.90
C ARG A 22 23.59 -46.88 29.24
N PRO A 23 24.25 -47.65 28.38
CA PRO A 23 25.36 -47.09 27.60
C PRO A 23 24.83 -45.90 26.78
N LEU A 24 25.58 -44.81 26.82
CA LEU A 24 25.28 -43.61 25.99
C LEU A 24 25.32 -44.02 24.51
N LYS A 25 24.14 -44.32 23.97
CA LYS A 25 24.04 -44.51 22.52
C LYS A 25 24.36 -43.18 21.89
N ALA A 26 25.48 -43.06 21.21
CA ALA A 26 25.80 -41.90 20.39
C ALA A 26 24.61 -41.65 19.47
N ARG A 27 23.96 -40.49 19.65
CA ARG A 27 22.82 -40.08 18.83
C ARG A 27 23.37 -39.82 17.44
N VAL A 28 23.36 -40.83 16.58
CA VAL A 28 23.67 -40.62 15.16
C VAL A 28 22.69 -39.56 14.65
N PRO A 29 23.21 -38.39 14.25
CA PRO A 29 22.30 -37.36 13.72
C PRO A 29 21.64 -37.95 12.48
N ARG A 30 20.31 -38.13 12.54
CA ARG A 30 19.53 -38.50 11.34
C ARG A 30 19.80 -37.43 10.31
N ARG A 31 20.50 -37.78 9.24
CA ARG A 31 20.62 -36.92 8.08
C ARG A 31 19.20 -36.62 7.60
N PRO A 32 18.74 -35.35 7.65
CA PRO A 32 17.41 -35.06 7.17
C PRO A 32 17.34 -35.43 5.71
N THR A 33 16.44 -36.33 5.37
CA THR A 33 16.15 -36.64 3.96
C THR A 33 15.67 -35.36 3.28
N PRO A 34 16.37 -34.89 2.23
CA PRO A 34 15.94 -33.66 1.57
C PRO A 34 14.54 -33.88 1.06
N ARG A 35 13.58 -33.06 1.56
CA ARG A 35 12.22 -33.05 1.03
C ARG A 35 12.26 -32.58 -0.41
N SER A 36 11.51 -33.25 -1.30
CA SER A 36 11.36 -32.82 -2.68
C SER A 36 10.91 -31.34 -2.73
N ALA A 37 11.47 -30.60 -3.68
CA ALA A 37 11.15 -29.19 -3.83
C ALA A 37 9.68 -29.04 -4.26
N THR A 38 8.85 -28.48 -3.39
CA THR A 38 7.42 -28.25 -3.63
C THR A 38 7.16 -27.26 -4.77
N TYR A 39 8.12 -26.39 -5.06
CA TYR A 39 8.02 -25.36 -6.11
C TYR A 39 9.17 -25.51 -7.09
N SER A 40 8.86 -25.56 -8.36
CA SER A 40 9.84 -25.66 -9.45
C SER A 40 10.69 -24.39 -9.57
N LYS A 41 11.87 -24.50 -10.19
CA LYS A 41 12.69 -23.31 -10.51
C LYS A 41 11.93 -22.33 -11.40
N ALA A 42 11.16 -22.86 -12.39
CA ALA A 42 10.31 -22.04 -13.27
C ALA A 42 9.29 -21.24 -12.48
N SER A 43 8.61 -21.83 -11.50
CA SER A 43 7.65 -21.11 -10.63
C SER A 43 8.29 -19.95 -9.88
N ILE A 44 9.51 -20.14 -9.36
CA ILE A 44 10.21 -19.10 -8.60
C ILE A 44 10.66 -17.97 -9.52
N VAL A 45 11.17 -18.27 -10.71
CA VAL A 45 11.58 -17.27 -11.71
C VAL A 45 10.38 -16.47 -12.18
N THR A 46 9.27 -17.13 -12.54
CA THR A 46 8.03 -16.44 -12.94
C THR A 46 7.49 -15.57 -11.80
N LEU A 47 7.47 -16.09 -10.58
CA LEU A 47 7.06 -15.33 -9.40
C LEU A 47 7.93 -14.08 -9.19
N ALA A 48 9.25 -14.18 -9.39
CA ALA A 48 10.18 -13.05 -9.25
C ALA A 48 9.91 -11.97 -10.31
N LYS A 49 9.71 -12.35 -11.56
CA LYS A 49 9.36 -11.42 -12.66
C LYS A 49 8.01 -10.74 -12.42
N VAL A 50 7.00 -11.49 -11.98
CA VAL A 50 5.68 -10.93 -11.61
C VAL A 50 5.81 -9.99 -10.41
N TRP A 51 6.63 -10.33 -9.41
CA TRP A 51 6.90 -9.47 -8.27
C TRP A 51 7.59 -8.16 -8.67
N GLU A 52 8.54 -8.19 -9.60
CA GLU A 52 9.18 -7.01 -10.18
C GLU A 52 8.19 -6.15 -10.97
N ALA A 53 7.43 -6.75 -11.89
CA ALA A 53 6.39 -6.07 -12.69
C ALA A 53 5.29 -5.44 -11.82
N SER A 54 5.02 -6.02 -10.63
CA SER A 54 4.07 -5.46 -9.67
C SER A 54 4.58 -4.21 -8.93
N GLY A 55 5.81 -3.80 -9.18
CA GLY A 55 6.47 -2.75 -8.43
C GLY A 55 6.87 -3.20 -7.01
N TYR A 56 7.27 -4.47 -6.85
CA TYR A 56 7.77 -5.05 -5.60
C TYR A 56 6.74 -5.13 -4.47
N LEU A 57 5.52 -5.58 -4.78
CA LEU A 57 4.47 -5.79 -3.78
C LEU A 57 4.96 -6.70 -2.63
N CYS A 58 4.51 -6.43 -1.40
CA CYS A 58 4.72 -7.38 -0.31
C CYS A 58 3.96 -8.69 -0.60
N SER A 59 4.45 -9.79 -0.05
CA SER A 59 3.97 -11.14 -0.36
C SER A 59 2.47 -11.35 -0.13
N GLN A 60 1.87 -10.70 0.85
CA GLN A 60 0.43 -10.74 1.11
C GLN A 60 -0.37 -10.07 -0.02
N ARG A 61 0.07 -8.90 -0.47
CA ARG A 61 -0.54 -8.18 -1.59
C ARG A 61 -0.31 -8.91 -2.91
N LEU A 62 0.90 -9.45 -3.12
CA LEU A 62 1.24 -10.25 -4.30
C LEU A 62 0.36 -11.51 -4.37
N LYS A 63 0.15 -12.21 -3.25
CA LYS A 63 -0.74 -13.37 -3.17
C LYS A 63 -2.17 -13.03 -3.59
N ALA A 64 -2.68 -11.88 -3.15
CA ALA A 64 -4.02 -11.41 -3.51
C ALA A 64 -4.13 -10.98 -4.99
N ALA A 65 -3.03 -10.46 -5.58
CA ALA A 65 -3.00 -10.04 -6.98
C ALA A 65 -2.90 -11.21 -7.98
N LEU A 66 -2.22 -12.30 -7.62
CA LEU A 66 -1.93 -13.41 -8.52
C LEU A 66 -3.17 -13.99 -9.25
N PRO A 67 -4.30 -14.29 -8.60
CA PRO A 67 -5.48 -14.81 -9.29
C PRO A 67 -6.02 -13.84 -10.34
N GLN A 68 -6.01 -12.55 -10.04
CA GLN A 68 -6.49 -11.49 -10.93
C GLN A 68 -5.53 -11.25 -12.11
N TRP A 69 -4.22 -11.41 -11.88
CA TRP A 69 -3.17 -11.17 -12.88
C TRP A 69 -2.86 -12.38 -13.74
N LEU A 70 -3.32 -13.56 -13.35
CA LEU A 70 -3.02 -14.81 -14.06
C LEU A 70 -3.32 -14.78 -15.57
N PRO A 71 -4.45 -14.20 -16.07
CA PRO A 71 -4.70 -14.11 -17.51
C PRO A 71 -3.64 -13.30 -18.25
N TRP A 72 -3.08 -12.26 -17.60
CA TRP A 72 -2.01 -11.43 -18.17
C TRP A 72 -0.65 -12.13 -18.08
N ILE A 73 -0.39 -12.83 -16.97
CA ILE A 73 0.83 -13.64 -16.80
C ILE A 73 0.91 -14.70 -17.91
N LYS A 74 -0.19 -15.37 -18.24
CA LYS A 74 -0.27 -16.36 -19.34
C LYS A 74 0.00 -15.78 -20.73
N LYS A 75 -0.20 -14.47 -20.94
CA LYS A 75 0.12 -13.81 -22.22
C LYS A 75 1.63 -13.57 -22.42
N HIS A 76 2.37 -13.45 -21.32
CA HIS A 76 3.79 -13.08 -21.35
C HIS A 76 4.73 -14.22 -20.94
N PHE A 77 4.21 -15.29 -20.37
CA PHE A 77 4.97 -16.45 -19.92
C PHE A 77 4.25 -17.73 -20.33
N GLU A 78 5.03 -18.72 -20.70
CA GLU A 78 4.51 -20.08 -20.86
C GLU A 78 4.15 -20.64 -19.47
N VAL A 79 2.87 -20.74 -19.19
CA VAL A 79 2.34 -21.19 -17.89
C VAL A 79 1.64 -22.52 -18.08
N SER A 80 2.34 -23.62 -17.72
CA SER A 80 1.72 -24.94 -17.66
C SER A 80 0.70 -25.02 -16.53
N ALA A 81 -0.21 -25.98 -16.57
CA ALA A 81 -1.20 -26.20 -15.51
C ALA A 81 -0.55 -26.43 -14.14
N GLU A 82 0.60 -27.12 -14.10
CA GLU A 82 1.34 -27.33 -12.85
C GLU A 82 1.97 -26.01 -12.32
N LEU A 83 2.53 -25.19 -13.23
CA LEU A 83 3.06 -23.88 -12.85
C LEU A 83 1.95 -22.98 -12.29
N GLU A 84 0.78 -22.96 -12.90
CA GLU A 84 -0.40 -22.22 -12.44
C GLU A 84 -0.80 -22.67 -11.03
N LYS A 85 -0.94 -23.97 -10.81
CA LYS A 85 -1.26 -24.55 -9.51
C LYS A 85 -0.25 -24.13 -8.44
N GLN A 86 1.05 -24.14 -8.78
CA GLN A 86 2.11 -23.72 -7.86
C GLN A 86 2.04 -22.21 -7.55
N LEU A 87 1.81 -21.34 -8.55
CA LEU A 87 1.68 -19.90 -8.36
C LEU A 87 0.45 -19.54 -7.52
N LEU A 88 -0.69 -20.19 -7.76
CA LEU A 88 -1.91 -19.95 -6.98
C LEU A 88 -1.86 -20.59 -5.59
N GLY A 89 -1.15 -21.71 -5.44
CA GLY A 89 -1.03 -22.46 -4.19
C GLY A 89 0.00 -21.89 -3.21
N ILE A 90 1.01 -21.12 -3.67
CA ILE A 90 2.09 -20.63 -2.82
C ILE A 90 1.56 -19.70 -1.72
N SER A 91 1.97 -19.94 -0.47
CA SER A 91 1.62 -19.05 0.65
C SER A 91 2.49 -17.78 0.65
N ALA A 92 1.96 -16.67 1.20
CA ALA A 92 2.71 -15.42 1.34
C ALA A 92 4.06 -15.60 2.05
N ARG A 93 4.11 -16.45 3.09
CA ARG A 93 5.36 -16.76 3.80
C ARG A 93 6.38 -17.52 2.92
N GLN A 94 5.90 -18.41 2.05
CA GLN A 94 6.79 -19.09 1.09
C GLN A 94 7.26 -18.13 -0.01
N MET A 95 6.42 -17.22 -0.47
CA MET A 95 6.84 -16.14 -1.38
C MET A 95 7.98 -15.33 -0.78
N ASP A 96 7.87 -14.90 0.49
CA ASP A 96 8.94 -14.17 1.16
C ASP A 96 10.25 -14.93 1.19
N ARG A 97 10.20 -16.22 1.52
CA ARG A 97 11.40 -17.08 1.54
C ARG A 97 12.03 -17.25 0.17
N ARG A 98 11.22 -17.49 -0.86
CA ARG A 98 11.70 -17.72 -2.23
C ARG A 98 12.16 -16.44 -2.93
N LEU A 99 11.54 -15.31 -2.63
CA LEU A 99 11.94 -14.00 -3.16
C LEU A 99 13.09 -13.36 -2.38
N PHE A 100 13.48 -13.90 -1.23
CA PHE A 100 14.55 -13.31 -0.40
C PHE A 100 15.86 -13.05 -1.15
N PRO A 101 16.41 -13.98 -1.99
CA PRO A 101 17.60 -13.70 -2.78
C PRO A 101 17.41 -12.51 -3.75
N HIS A 102 16.26 -12.44 -4.41
CA HIS A 102 15.93 -11.35 -5.35
C HIS A 102 15.76 -10.01 -4.63
N LYS A 103 15.22 -10.01 -3.40
CA LYS A 103 15.05 -8.78 -2.59
C LYS A 103 16.39 -8.14 -2.22
N ARG A 104 17.46 -8.92 -2.08
CA ARG A 104 18.80 -8.42 -1.74
C ARG A 104 19.46 -7.65 -2.88
N SER A 105 19.12 -7.94 -4.13
CA SER A 105 19.68 -7.27 -5.32
C SER A 105 19.03 -5.91 -5.61
N VAL A 106 17.87 -5.58 -5.02
CA VAL A 106 17.16 -4.32 -5.25
C VAL A 106 17.80 -3.20 -4.43
N LYS A 107 18.47 -2.25 -5.09
CA LYS A 107 19.09 -1.08 -4.45
C LYS A 107 18.04 -0.15 -3.83
N ARG A 108 18.25 0.27 -2.57
CA ARG A 108 17.42 1.28 -1.87
C ARG A 108 18.05 2.67 -2.04
N ARG A 109 17.27 3.68 -2.46
CA ARG A 109 17.67 5.10 -2.48
C ARG A 109 17.17 5.83 -1.23
N LEU A 110 17.96 6.80 -0.73
CA LEU A 110 17.71 7.57 0.50
C LEU A 110 17.21 9.01 0.21
N TYR A 111 16.68 9.73 1.18
CA TYR A 111 15.68 10.81 1.14
C TYR A 111 16.19 12.24 1.35
N GLY A 112 15.34 13.24 0.99
CA GLY A 112 15.48 14.67 1.29
C GLY A 112 14.28 15.23 2.08
N THR A 113 14.40 16.45 2.68
CA THR A 113 13.47 17.02 3.66
C THR A 113 12.83 18.34 3.22
N THR A 114 11.54 18.60 3.59
CA THR A 114 10.81 19.87 3.39
C THR A 114 10.14 20.37 4.70
N ARG A 115 9.92 21.72 4.84
CA ARG A 115 9.33 22.36 6.03
C ARG A 115 8.09 23.22 5.69
N PRO A 116 7.08 23.40 6.61
CA PRO A 116 5.80 24.07 6.36
C PRO A 116 5.68 25.51 6.90
N GLY A 117 4.75 26.31 6.34
CA GLY A 117 4.42 27.71 6.67
C GLY A 117 3.02 27.94 7.29
N SER A 118 2.72 29.15 7.79
CA SER A 118 1.56 29.45 8.63
C SER A 118 0.80 30.72 8.19
N LEU A 119 -0.57 30.80 8.28
CA LEU A 119 -1.40 31.96 8.73
C LEU A 119 -2.92 31.92 8.49
N LEU A 120 -3.49 31.07 7.63
CA LEU A 120 -4.96 31.02 7.40
C LEU A 120 -5.70 29.95 8.23
N LYS A 121 -5.13 29.55 9.34
CA LYS A 121 -5.52 28.36 10.14
C LYS A 121 -6.83 28.50 10.93
N GLN A 122 -7.45 29.65 10.98
CA GLN A 122 -8.58 29.88 11.92
C GLN A 122 -9.97 29.62 11.33
N MET A 123 -10.12 29.60 10.02
CA MET A 123 -11.43 29.47 9.35
C MET A 123 -11.83 28.04 8.95
N ILE A 124 -10.87 27.13 8.89
CA ILE A 124 -11.12 25.74 8.49
C ILE A 124 -11.12 24.87 9.75
N PRO A 125 -12.18 24.08 10.01
CA PRO A 125 -12.24 23.21 11.18
C PRO A 125 -11.07 22.24 11.24
N ILE A 126 -10.49 22.09 12.44
CA ILE A 126 -9.52 21.04 12.70
C ILE A 126 -10.28 19.73 12.77
N LYS A 127 -9.74 18.68 12.13
CA LYS A 127 -10.23 17.31 12.28
C LYS A 127 -10.02 16.87 13.73
N THR A 128 -11.07 16.89 14.53
CA THR A 128 -11.03 16.50 15.96
C THR A 128 -11.30 15.02 16.15
N ASP A 129 -12.04 14.40 15.24
CA ASP A 129 -12.36 12.99 15.27
C ASP A 129 -11.65 12.24 14.15
N HIS A 130 -11.22 11.01 14.44
CA HIS A 130 -10.88 10.08 13.37
C HIS A 130 -12.14 9.89 12.53
N TRP A 131 -12.09 10.27 11.26
CA TRP A 131 -13.16 9.91 10.34
C TRP A 131 -13.23 8.38 10.32
N GLU A 132 -14.16 7.82 11.07
CA GLU A 132 -14.62 6.45 10.86
C GLU A 132 -15.39 6.39 9.54
N VAL A 133 -14.66 6.68 8.47
CA VAL A 133 -15.23 6.79 7.14
C VAL A 133 -15.42 5.40 6.60
N THR A 134 -16.66 4.94 6.63
CA THR A 134 -17.07 3.68 6.01
C THR A 134 -17.53 3.87 4.56
N LEU A 135 -17.95 5.10 4.20
CA LEU A 135 -18.44 5.45 2.86
C LEU A 135 -17.35 6.11 2.01
N PRO A 136 -17.25 5.76 0.71
CA PRO A 136 -16.36 6.45 -0.22
C PRO A 136 -16.73 7.93 -0.41
N GLY A 137 -15.74 8.74 -0.77
CA GLY A 137 -15.90 10.14 -1.11
C GLY A 137 -15.22 11.12 -0.16
N TYR A 138 -14.53 10.65 0.85
CA TYR A 138 -13.72 11.48 1.75
C TYR A 138 -12.24 11.33 1.39
N LEU A 139 -11.66 12.37 0.84
CA LEU A 139 -10.32 12.39 0.30
C LEU A 139 -9.33 13.05 1.26
N GLU A 140 -8.22 12.41 1.55
CA GLU A 140 -6.99 13.08 2.01
C GLU A 140 -6.24 13.58 0.78
N ILE A 141 -5.81 14.84 0.78
CA ILE A 141 -5.10 15.47 -0.32
C ILE A 141 -3.74 16.02 0.11
N ASP A 142 -2.74 15.94 -0.77
CA ASP A 142 -1.41 16.48 -0.55
C ASP A 142 -0.72 16.85 -1.87
N LEU A 143 0.31 17.70 -1.81
CA LEU A 143 1.12 18.12 -2.94
C LEU A 143 2.53 17.57 -2.87
N VAL A 144 2.92 16.83 -3.88
CA VAL A 144 4.28 16.33 -4.05
C VAL A 144 5.05 17.21 -5.03
N SER A 145 6.06 17.93 -4.53
CA SER A 145 6.90 18.84 -5.34
C SER A 145 7.88 18.07 -6.23
N HIS A 146 8.07 18.48 -7.47
CA HIS A 146 9.11 17.95 -8.36
C HIS A 146 10.16 19.01 -8.66
N SER A 147 10.78 19.54 -7.60
CA SER A 147 11.77 20.62 -7.67
C SER A 147 13.21 20.15 -7.93
N GLY A 148 13.48 18.87 -7.83
CA GLY A 148 14.87 18.38 -7.84
C GLY A 148 15.67 18.94 -6.66
N GLY A 149 16.88 19.35 -6.95
CA GLY A 149 17.81 19.92 -5.96
C GLY A 149 17.58 21.42 -5.65
N SER A 150 16.68 22.12 -6.36
CA SER A 150 16.46 23.56 -6.20
C SER A 150 14.97 23.89 -6.19
N ALA A 151 14.55 24.71 -5.22
CA ALA A 151 13.18 25.24 -5.16
C ALA A 151 12.99 26.56 -5.91
N ALA A 152 14.01 27.03 -6.65
CA ALA A 152 13.95 28.27 -7.43
C ALA A 152 13.14 28.08 -8.72
N GLY A 153 12.38 29.10 -9.11
CA GLY A 153 11.56 29.09 -10.32
C GLY A 153 10.28 28.24 -10.19
N GLU A 154 9.59 28.09 -11.32
CA GLU A 154 8.38 27.29 -11.41
C GLU A 154 8.72 25.85 -11.76
N PHE A 155 8.01 24.90 -11.19
CA PHE A 155 8.15 23.48 -11.44
C PHE A 155 6.84 22.75 -11.14
N ILE A 156 6.77 21.49 -11.55
CA ILE A 156 5.55 20.67 -11.44
C ILE A 156 5.33 20.23 -10.00
N TYR A 157 4.07 20.25 -9.58
CA TYR A 157 3.58 19.56 -8.39
C TYR A 157 2.58 18.48 -8.80
N THR A 158 2.56 17.38 -8.07
CA THR A 158 1.50 16.37 -8.18
C THR A 158 0.53 16.54 -7.03
N LEU A 159 -0.73 16.85 -7.35
CA LEU A 159 -1.83 16.72 -6.40
C LEU A 159 -2.19 15.24 -6.28
N ASP A 160 -1.95 14.65 -5.13
CA ASP A 160 -2.30 13.27 -4.78
C ASP A 160 -3.54 13.28 -3.91
N CYS A 161 -4.59 12.55 -4.31
CA CYS A 161 -5.87 12.47 -3.61
C CYS A 161 -6.17 11.00 -3.32
N VAL A 162 -6.40 10.69 -2.04
CA VAL A 162 -6.63 9.32 -1.58
C VAL A 162 -7.94 9.21 -0.83
N ASP A 163 -8.86 8.39 -1.32
CA ASP A 163 -10.10 8.09 -0.59
C ASP A 163 -9.83 7.23 0.64
N ILE A 164 -10.26 7.70 1.80
CA ILE A 164 -9.99 7.07 3.09
C ILE A 164 -10.67 5.70 3.20
N ALA A 165 -11.91 5.57 2.72
CA ALA A 165 -12.69 4.34 2.84
C ALA A 165 -12.14 3.20 1.98
N THR A 166 -11.79 3.49 0.74
CA THR A 166 -11.45 2.46 -0.27
C THR A 166 -9.96 2.38 -0.58
N GLY A 167 -9.21 3.46 -0.31
CA GLY A 167 -7.83 3.63 -0.77
C GLY A 167 -7.74 3.91 -2.27
N TRP A 168 -8.84 4.37 -2.90
CA TRP A 168 -8.84 4.87 -4.29
C TRP A 168 -7.91 6.06 -4.40
N VAL A 169 -7.11 6.11 -5.47
CA VAL A 169 -6.12 7.17 -5.68
C VAL A 169 -6.37 7.86 -7.00
N GLU A 170 -6.46 9.20 -6.97
CA GLU A 170 -6.43 10.06 -8.15
C GLU A 170 -5.26 11.02 -8.04
N ARG A 171 -4.68 11.36 -9.19
CA ARG A 171 -3.55 12.28 -9.27
C ARG A 171 -3.68 13.21 -10.45
N GLN A 172 -3.19 14.44 -10.26
CA GLN A 172 -3.09 15.43 -11.31
C GLN A 172 -1.80 16.23 -11.13
N ALA A 173 -0.98 16.31 -12.17
CA ALA A 173 0.15 17.19 -12.18
C ALA A 173 -0.29 18.62 -12.54
N VAL A 174 0.25 19.61 -11.85
CA VAL A 174 0.01 21.03 -12.08
C VAL A 174 1.33 21.80 -12.16
N MET A 175 1.39 22.85 -12.96
CA MET A 175 2.55 23.73 -12.99
C MET A 175 2.44 24.72 -11.83
N GLY A 176 3.45 24.76 -10.99
CA GLY A 176 3.43 25.54 -9.76
C GLY A 176 2.41 25.07 -8.73
N LYS A 177 2.28 25.80 -7.63
CA LYS A 177 1.31 25.54 -6.56
C LYS A 177 0.24 26.65 -6.44
N GLY A 178 -0.09 27.25 -7.56
CA GLY A 178 -1.10 28.30 -7.63
C GLY A 178 -2.49 27.78 -7.25
N GLN A 179 -3.21 28.54 -6.43
CA GLN A 179 -4.50 28.13 -5.86
C GLN A 179 -5.54 27.76 -6.93
N LEU A 180 -5.62 28.53 -8.03
CA LEU A 180 -6.55 28.25 -9.14
C LEU A 180 -6.18 26.97 -9.88
N GLY A 181 -4.88 26.69 -10.08
CA GLY A 181 -4.40 25.46 -10.70
C GLY A 181 -4.80 24.22 -9.87
N ILE A 182 -4.67 24.29 -8.54
CA ILE A 182 -5.07 23.22 -7.62
C ILE A 182 -6.57 22.98 -7.65
N VAL A 183 -7.39 24.03 -7.64
CA VAL A 183 -8.86 23.89 -7.75
C VAL A 183 -9.27 23.34 -9.12
N GLY A 184 -8.59 23.76 -10.19
CA GLY A 184 -8.78 23.18 -11.52
C GLY A 184 -8.49 21.67 -11.54
N ALA A 185 -7.34 21.25 -10.97
CA ALA A 185 -6.98 19.86 -10.85
C ALA A 185 -7.99 19.05 -10.01
N LEU A 186 -8.51 19.61 -8.92
CA LEU A 186 -9.54 18.96 -8.11
C LEU A 186 -10.86 18.76 -8.88
N ARG A 187 -11.25 19.70 -9.73
CA ARG A 187 -12.44 19.54 -10.59
C ARG A 187 -12.28 18.40 -11.58
N GLU A 188 -11.10 18.28 -12.20
CA GLU A 188 -10.79 17.17 -13.11
C GLU A 188 -10.75 15.83 -12.36
N ILE A 189 -10.16 15.79 -11.19
CA ILE A 189 -10.15 14.60 -10.32
C ILE A 189 -11.56 14.18 -9.95
N GLU A 190 -12.41 15.13 -9.52
CA GLU A 190 -13.78 14.84 -9.14
C GLU A 190 -14.59 14.18 -10.25
N GLN A 191 -14.44 14.62 -11.51
CA GLN A 191 -15.11 14.02 -12.67
C GLN A 191 -14.72 12.57 -12.91
N ARG A 192 -13.54 12.15 -12.44
CA ARG A 192 -13.01 10.79 -12.60
C ARG A 192 -13.32 9.87 -11.43
N LEU A 193 -13.81 10.40 -10.30
CA LEU A 193 -14.15 9.60 -9.13
C LEU A 193 -15.33 8.66 -9.43
N PRO A 194 -15.27 7.38 -9.03
CA PRO A 194 -16.38 6.44 -9.19
C PRO A 194 -17.47 6.58 -8.12
N PHE A 195 -17.38 7.61 -7.29
CA PHE A 195 -18.29 7.93 -6.19
C PHE A 195 -18.37 9.45 -6.00
N PRO A 196 -19.45 9.98 -5.38
CA PRO A 196 -19.57 11.41 -5.13
C PRO A 196 -18.53 11.90 -4.11
N LEU A 197 -17.95 13.07 -4.37
CA LEU A 197 -17.07 13.76 -3.44
C LEU A 197 -17.88 14.27 -2.24
N ARG A 198 -17.51 13.87 -1.03
CA ARG A 198 -18.20 14.18 0.24
C ARG A 198 -17.39 15.05 1.17
N GLY A 199 -16.07 14.89 1.16
CA GLY A 199 -15.18 15.64 2.02
C GLY A 199 -13.75 15.67 1.51
N ILE A 200 -13.04 16.73 1.90
CA ILE A 200 -11.61 16.92 1.63
C ILE A 200 -10.93 17.22 2.95
N ASP A 201 -9.87 16.49 3.25
CA ASP A 201 -8.94 16.75 4.33
C ASP A 201 -7.58 17.07 3.76
N SER A 202 -6.99 18.21 4.14
CA SER A 202 -5.68 18.64 3.68
C SER A 202 -4.72 18.86 4.84
N ASP A 203 -3.45 18.97 4.55
CA ASP A 203 -2.50 19.50 5.50
C ASP A 203 -2.72 21.02 5.72
N ASN A 204 -1.87 21.64 6.58
CA ASN A 204 -1.94 23.06 6.88
C ASN A 204 -1.17 23.94 5.85
N GLY A 205 -0.92 23.45 4.65
CA GLY A 205 -0.24 24.18 3.60
C GLY A 205 -1.05 25.39 3.10
N SER A 206 -0.39 26.51 2.80
CA SER A 206 -1.05 27.70 2.28
C SER A 206 -1.70 27.51 0.91
N GLU A 207 -1.25 26.51 0.19
CA GLU A 207 -1.79 26.07 -1.10
C GLU A 207 -3.19 25.48 -0.99
N PHE A 208 -3.55 24.90 0.16
CA PHE A 208 -4.86 24.33 0.44
C PHE A 208 -5.70 25.26 1.30
N ILE A 209 -5.08 25.99 2.23
CA ILE A 209 -5.79 26.91 3.13
C ILE A 209 -5.97 28.24 2.43
N ASN A 210 -6.94 28.30 1.51
CA ASN A 210 -7.26 29.48 0.73
C ASN A 210 -8.75 29.60 0.40
N THR A 211 -9.18 30.81 0.03
CA THR A 211 -10.57 31.11 -0.28
C THR A 211 -11.09 30.33 -1.49
N HIS A 212 -10.26 30.03 -2.48
CA HIS A 212 -10.70 29.32 -3.69
C HIS A 212 -11.09 27.88 -3.39
N LEU A 213 -10.28 27.16 -2.59
CA LEU A 213 -10.60 25.80 -2.18
C LEU A 213 -11.78 25.78 -1.21
N PHE A 214 -11.84 26.72 -0.28
CA PHE A 214 -12.98 26.86 0.62
C PHE A 214 -14.27 27.08 -0.17
N ASN A 215 -14.29 27.99 -1.15
CA ASN A 215 -15.43 28.24 -2.01
C ASN A 215 -15.77 27.03 -2.87
N PHE A 216 -14.78 26.33 -3.41
CA PHE A 216 -14.99 25.07 -4.14
C PHE A 216 -15.77 24.05 -3.31
N CYS A 217 -15.51 23.95 -2.02
CA CYS A 217 -16.22 23.03 -1.12
C CYS A 217 -17.60 23.55 -0.70
N GLN A 218 -17.75 24.86 -0.44
CA GLN A 218 -18.95 25.44 0.18
C GLN A 218 -20.01 25.92 -0.81
N GLN A 219 -19.63 26.42 -2.00
CA GLN A 219 -20.53 27.01 -2.97
C GLN A 219 -21.37 26.01 -3.78
N ARG A 220 -21.51 24.79 -3.25
CA ARG A 220 -22.31 23.73 -3.89
C ARG A 220 -23.72 23.75 -3.36
N ALA A 221 -24.70 23.64 -4.27
CA ALA A 221 -26.09 23.47 -3.89
C ALA A 221 -26.29 22.20 -3.05
N LYS A 222 -26.98 22.31 -1.92
CA LYS A 222 -27.38 21.11 -1.16
C LYS A 222 -28.17 20.15 -2.07
N PRO A 223 -27.96 18.80 -1.97
CA PRO A 223 -27.27 18.07 -0.92
C PRO A 223 -25.77 17.82 -1.19
N HIS A 224 -25.13 18.49 -2.12
CA HIS A 224 -23.77 18.20 -2.61
C HIS A 224 -22.67 19.01 -1.92
N SER A 225 -22.92 19.58 -0.72
CA SER A 225 -21.88 20.27 0.03
C SER A 225 -20.71 19.31 0.37
N VAL A 226 -19.49 19.75 0.09
CA VAL A 226 -18.26 19.00 0.41
C VAL A 226 -17.73 19.51 1.75
N GLN A 227 -17.58 18.61 2.70
CA GLN A 227 -16.99 18.93 3.99
C GLN A 227 -15.51 19.23 3.79
N PHE A 228 -15.03 20.37 4.27
CA PHE A 228 -13.62 20.73 4.21
C PHE A 228 -13.03 20.75 5.62
N THR A 229 -11.99 19.92 5.85
CA THR A 229 -11.28 19.84 7.12
C THR A 229 -9.78 19.96 6.89
N ARG A 230 -9.06 20.23 7.96
CA ARG A 230 -7.59 20.23 7.96
C ARG A 230 -7.06 19.37 9.09
N SER A 231 -5.90 18.75 8.85
CA SER A 231 -5.20 17.95 9.84
C SER A 231 -4.71 18.80 11.02
N ARG A 232 -4.59 18.16 12.17
CA ARG A 232 -4.06 18.79 13.39
C ARG A 232 -2.59 19.13 13.20
N PRO A 233 -2.13 20.31 13.65
CA PRO A 233 -0.71 20.66 13.63
C PRO A 233 0.12 19.60 14.37
N TYR A 234 1.22 19.17 13.75
CA TYR A 234 2.18 18.21 14.33
C TYR A 234 1.65 16.78 14.55
N LYS A 235 0.45 16.42 14.09
CA LYS A 235 -0.09 15.07 14.15
C LYS A 235 0.11 14.35 12.80
N LYS A 236 1.25 13.68 12.63
CA LYS A 236 1.60 12.94 11.42
C LYS A 236 0.64 11.78 11.09
N ASP A 237 -0.11 11.29 12.05
CA ASP A 237 -1.06 10.20 11.84
C ASP A 237 -2.35 10.67 11.11
N ASP A 238 -2.62 11.98 11.05
CA ASP A 238 -3.86 12.53 10.48
C ASP A 238 -3.89 12.43 8.93
N ASN A 239 -2.74 12.49 8.24
CA ASN A 239 -2.60 12.38 6.78
C ASN A 239 -1.85 11.11 6.35
N ALA A 240 -1.91 10.06 7.16
CA ALA A 240 -1.11 8.85 6.96
C ALA A 240 -1.44 8.10 5.65
N HIS A 241 -2.67 8.22 5.15
CA HIS A 241 -3.09 7.54 3.92
C HIS A 241 -2.43 8.18 2.70
N VAL A 242 -2.51 9.50 2.57
CA VAL A 242 -1.91 10.21 1.44
C VAL A 242 -0.38 10.23 1.51
N GLU A 243 0.23 10.40 2.69
CA GLU A 243 1.69 10.35 2.84
C GLU A 243 2.27 9.00 2.36
N GLN A 244 1.62 7.89 2.71
CA GLN A 244 2.03 6.57 2.23
C GLN A 244 1.91 6.46 0.70
N LYS A 245 0.90 7.08 0.10
CA LYS A 245 0.65 7.06 -1.34
C LYS A 245 1.63 7.95 -2.08
N ASN A 246 1.95 9.13 -1.56
CA ASN A 246 3.00 10.00 -2.09
C ASN A 246 4.30 9.25 -2.36
N TRP A 247 4.71 8.39 -1.42
CA TRP A 247 5.89 7.56 -1.63
C TRP A 247 5.66 6.49 -2.69
N THR A 248 4.62 5.66 -2.53
CA THR A 248 4.44 4.45 -3.33
C THR A 248 3.93 4.73 -4.73
N HIS A 249 3.19 5.83 -4.92
CA HIS A 249 2.45 6.12 -6.15
C HIS A 249 3.02 7.30 -6.92
N VAL A 250 3.79 8.17 -6.28
CA VAL A 250 4.43 9.33 -6.94
C VAL A 250 5.96 9.18 -6.93
N ARG A 251 6.60 9.26 -5.75
CA ARG A 251 8.06 9.29 -5.63
C ARG A 251 8.77 8.05 -6.18
N LYS A 252 8.18 6.88 -5.99
CA LYS A 252 8.75 5.63 -6.50
C LYS A 252 8.76 5.57 -8.03
N LEU A 253 7.89 6.31 -8.70
CA LEU A 253 7.73 6.34 -10.14
C LEU A 253 8.50 7.50 -10.77
N LEU A 254 8.29 8.71 -10.29
CA LEU A 254 8.90 9.94 -10.82
C LEU A 254 10.23 10.31 -10.15
N GLY A 255 10.57 9.69 -9.03
CA GLY A 255 11.82 10.00 -8.33
C GLY A 255 11.79 11.36 -7.64
N TRP A 256 12.99 11.96 -7.60
CA TRP A 256 13.27 13.27 -6.98
C TRP A 256 13.78 14.29 -7.99
N ASP A 257 13.67 13.97 -9.27
CA ASP A 257 14.17 14.80 -10.34
C ASP A 257 13.29 16.07 -10.48
N ARG A 258 13.83 17.08 -11.18
CA ARG A 258 13.14 18.31 -11.50
C ARG A 258 12.34 18.14 -12.77
N TYR A 259 11.08 18.54 -12.71
CA TYR A 259 10.18 18.62 -13.86
C TYR A 259 9.60 20.03 -13.91
N ASP A 260 9.89 20.82 -14.96
CA ASP A 260 9.53 22.24 -15.07
C ASP A 260 9.12 22.65 -16.48
N SER A 261 8.89 21.71 -17.40
CA SER A 261 8.42 22.01 -18.75
C SER A 261 6.95 21.63 -18.95
N VAL A 262 6.30 22.25 -19.93
CA VAL A 262 4.93 21.96 -20.35
C VAL A 262 4.81 20.52 -20.86
N GLU A 263 5.82 20.03 -21.57
CA GLU A 263 5.90 18.66 -22.08
C GLU A 263 5.96 17.67 -20.90
N ALA A 264 6.79 17.93 -19.88
CA ALA A 264 6.87 17.11 -18.70
C ALA A 264 5.53 17.08 -17.94
N LEU A 265 4.82 18.22 -17.86
CA LEU A 265 3.48 18.30 -17.28
C LEU A 265 2.49 17.40 -18.03
N LYS A 266 2.46 17.50 -19.37
CA LYS A 266 1.59 16.68 -20.21
C LYS A 266 1.89 15.19 -20.07
N MET A 267 3.18 14.83 -20.14
CA MET A 267 3.60 13.43 -19.99
C MET A 267 3.28 12.87 -18.59
N SER A 268 3.45 13.67 -17.54
CA SER A 268 3.10 13.28 -16.17
C SER A 268 1.60 12.96 -16.05
N ASN A 269 0.74 13.79 -16.63
CA ASN A 269 -0.70 13.58 -16.60
C ASN A 269 -1.11 12.33 -17.42
N GLN A 270 -0.52 12.11 -18.59
CA GLN A 270 -0.73 10.88 -19.37
C GLN A 270 -0.31 9.63 -18.61
N LEU A 271 0.83 9.68 -17.93
CA LEU A 271 1.28 8.59 -17.06
C LEU A 271 0.29 8.34 -15.91
N TYR A 272 -0.23 9.37 -15.28
CA TYR A 272 -1.19 9.24 -14.17
C TYR A 272 -2.52 8.63 -14.61
N GLU A 273 -2.98 8.88 -15.82
CA GLU A 273 -4.17 8.22 -16.39
C GLU A 273 -3.97 6.70 -16.46
N GLN A 274 -2.83 6.24 -16.96
CA GLN A 274 -2.53 4.79 -17.04
C GLN A 274 -2.36 4.19 -15.65
N LEU A 275 -1.63 4.88 -14.77
CA LEU A 275 -1.40 4.43 -13.40
C LEU A 275 -2.68 4.40 -12.56
N ARG A 276 -3.63 5.29 -12.81
CA ARG A 276 -4.96 5.29 -12.17
C ARG A 276 -5.66 3.94 -12.38
N ILE A 277 -5.69 3.48 -13.63
CA ILE A 277 -6.30 2.18 -13.99
C ILE A 277 -5.54 1.06 -13.29
N PHE A 278 -4.22 1.01 -13.45
CA PHE A 278 -3.41 -0.05 -12.89
C PHE A 278 -3.51 -0.16 -11.37
N GLN A 279 -3.39 0.97 -10.68
CA GLN A 279 -3.32 0.98 -9.21
C GLN A 279 -4.69 0.78 -8.55
N ASN A 280 -5.75 1.36 -9.11
CA ASN A 280 -7.07 1.23 -8.51
C ASN A 280 -7.76 -0.10 -8.84
N LEU A 281 -7.53 -0.66 -10.04
CA LEU A 281 -8.21 -1.87 -10.47
C LEU A 281 -7.39 -3.14 -10.18
N PHE A 282 -6.06 -3.06 -10.24
CA PHE A 282 -5.20 -4.25 -10.27
C PHE A 282 -4.22 -4.36 -9.10
N GLN A 283 -3.97 -3.30 -8.33
CA GLN A 283 -3.06 -3.36 -7.18
C GLN A 283 -3.81 -3.48 -5.84
N PRO A 284 -3.80 -4.66 -5.19
CA PRO A 284 -4.37 -4.80 -3.85
C PRO A 284 -3.60 -3.96 -2.82
N SER A 285 -4.33 -3.39 -1.88
CA SER A 285 -3.79 -2.71 -0.71
C SER A 285 -4.35 -3.34 0.57
N MET A 286 -3.73 -3.07 1.71
CA MET A 286 -4.23 -3.49 3.02
C MET A 286 -4.42 -2.25 3.87
N LYS A 287 -5.55 -2.16 4.59
CA LYS A 287 -5.85 -1.11 5.54
C LYS A 287 -5.57 -1.58 6.96
N LEU A 288 -5.08 -0.67 7.78
CA LEU A 288 -4.86 -0.93 9.21
C LEU A 288 -6.20 -0.96 9.95
N ASN A 289 -6.58 -2.12 10.49
CA ASN A 289 -7.80 -2.26 11.27
C ASN A 289 -7.57 -1.91 12.74
N THR A 290 -6.50 -2.43 13.34
CA THR A 290 -6.22 -2.20 14.75
C THR A 290 -4.74 -1.99 15.00
N LYS A 291 -4.43 -1.03 15.89
CA LYS A 291 -3.07 -0.70 16.37
C LYS A 291 -3.10 -0.73 17.90
N ILE A 292 -2.56 -1.79 18.48
CA ILE A 292 -2.56 -1.98 19.93
C ILE A 292 -1.13 -1.88 20.44
N ARG A 293 -0.89 -1.03 21.44
CA ARG A 293 0.40 -0.93 22.13
C ARG A 293 0.38 -1.77 23.41
N LYS A 294 1.33 -2.71 23.52
CA LYS A 294 1.57 -3.49 24.74
C LYS A 294 3.01 -3.25 25.18
N GLY A 295 3.20 -2.36 26.16
CA GLY A 295 4.54 -1.91 26.57
C GLY A 295 5.29 -1.23 25.42
N SER A 296 6.50 -1.69 25.13
CA SER A 296 7.32 -1.21 23.99
C SER A 296 6.86 -1.76 22.62
N ARG A 297 6.05 -2.82 22.59
CA ARG A 297 5.64 -3.51 21.36
C ARG A 297 4.34 -2.92 20.80
N VAL A 298 4.34 -2.64 19.48
CA VAL A 298 3.14 -2.22 18.73
C VAL A 298 2.68 -3.38 17.85
N ILE A 299 1.45 -3.85 18.08
CA ILE A 299 0.79 -4.88 17.29
C ILE A 299 -0.15 -4.19 16.30
N ARG A 300 0.04 -4.45 15.01
CA ARG A 300 -0.81 -3.94 13.92
C ARG A 300 -1.53 -5.09 13.26
N ARG A 301 -2.83 -4.97 13.11
CA ARG A 301 -3.67 -5.92 12.36
C ARG A 301 -4.24 -5.20 11.16
N TYR A 302 -4.14 -5.83 10.00
CA TYR A 302 -4.61 -5.30 8.73
C TYR A 302 -5.81 -6.11 8.24
N ASP A 303 -6.62 -5.50 7.38
CA ASP A 303 -7.68 -6.17 6.64
C ASP A 303 -7.12 -7.16 5.60
N GLN A 304 -8.03 -7.89 4.96
CA GLN A 304 -7.68 -8.70 3.80
C GLN A 304 -7.28 -7.80 2.62
N ALA A 305 -6.17 -8.14 1.97
CA ALA A 305 -5.70 -7.40 0.81
C ALA A 305 -6.75 -7.39 -0.31
N ALA A 306 -7.17 -6.20 -0.72
CA ALA A 306 -8.15 -5.98 -1.78
C ALA A 306 -7.78 -4.76 -2.62
N THR A 307 -8.20 -4.72 -3.89
CA THR A 307 -8.02 -3.54 -4.73
C THR A 307 -8.97 -2.41 -4.29
N PRO A 308 -8.64 -1.13 -4.55
CA PRO A 308 -9.58 -0.03 -4.33
C PRO A 308 -10.93 -0.27 -5.02
N LEU A 309 -10.92 -0.76 -6.27
CA LEU A 309 -12.16 -1.11 -6.99
C LEU A 309 -13.00 -2.13 -6.24
N GLN A 310 -12.39 -3.21 -5.72
CA GLN A 310 -13.13 -4.23 -4.95
C GLN A 310 -13.79 -3.62 -3.71
N ARG A 311 -13.13 -2.66 -3.05
CA ARG A 311 -13.71 -1.95 -1.90
C ARG A 311 -14.84 -1.00 -2.30
N VAL A 312 -14.70 -0.27 -3.41
CA VAL A 312 -15.77 0.58 -3.96
C VAL A 312 -17.01 -0.25 -4.27
N LEU A 313 -16.86 -1.38 -4.94
CA LEU A 313 -17.97 -2.26 -5.28
C LEU A 313 -18.63 -2.85 -4.02
N LYS A 314 -17.83 -3.26 -3.05
CA LYS A 314 -18.34 -3.76 -1.76
C LYS A 314 -19.16 -2.69 -1.02
N SER A 315 -18.69 -1.45 -0.99
CA SER A 315 -19.39 -0.33 -0.32
C SER A 315 -20.71 0.04 -1.01
N SER A 316 -20.83 -0.18 -2.32
CA SER A 316 -22.05 0.05 -3.10
C SER A 316 -23.00 -1.16 -3.14
N GLY A 317 -22.71 -2.24 -2.40
CA GLY A 317 -23.48 -3.48 -2.45
C GLY A 317 -23.32 -4.28 -3.74
N LYS A 318 -22.39 -3.89 -4.63
CA LYS A 318 -22.11 -4.56 -5.90
C LYS A 318 -20.91 -5.50 -5.75
N THR A 319 -21.03 -6.71 -6.25
CA THR A 319 -19.90 -7.66 -6.37
C THR A 319 -19.36 -7.64 -7.79
N LEU A 320 -18.03 -7.82 -7.94
CA LEU A 320 -17.47 -8.08 -9.26
C LEU A 320 -18.12 -9.35 -9.84
N PRO A 321 -18.57 -9.34 -11.11
CA PRO A 321 -19.06 -10.56 -11.74
C PRO A 321 -17.96 -11.61 -11.68
N THR A 322 -18.23 -12.69 -10.97
CA THR A 322 -17.35 -13.85 -10.93
C THR A 322 -17.38 -14.44 -12.33
N ARG A 323 -16.32 -14.27 -13.08
CA ARG A 323 -16.18 -14.92 -14.39
C ARG A 323 -16.18 -16.42 -14.13
N ARG A 324 -17.31 -17.08 -14.28
CA ARG A 324 -17.38 -18.54 -14.35
C ARG A 324 -16.45 -18.96 -15.48
N VAL A 325 -15.33 -19.56 -15.13
CA VAL A 325 -14.52 -20.32 -16.09
C VAL A 325 -15.45 -21.44 -16.53
N LYS A 326 -16.02 -21.33 -17.73
CA LYS A 326 -16.68 -22.46 -18.35
C LYS A 326 -15.59 -23.51 -18.55
N SER A 327 -15.65 -24.57 -17.75
CA SER A 327 -14.96 -25.81 -18.04
C SER A 327 -15.56 -26.31 -19.35
N HIS A 328 -14.83 -26.16 -20.42
CA HIS A 328 -15.11 -26.95 -21.61
C HIS A 328 -14.68 -28.38 -21.26
N ALA A 329 -15.67 -29.26 -21.11
CA ALA A 329 -15.52 -30.69 -21.11
C ALA A 329 -15.06 -31.16 -22.48
#